data_15fed52459219fcaf8e45840e086c610
#
_entry.id   15fed52459219fcaf8e45840e086c610
#
_cell.length_a   1.000
_cell.length_b   1.000
_cell.length_c   1.000
_cell.angle_alpha   90.00
_cell.angle_beta   90.00
_cell.angle_gamma   90.00
#
_symmetry.space_group_name_H-M   'P 1'
#
loop_
_entity.id
_entity.type
_entity.pdbx_description
1 polymer ?
#
loop_
_entity_poly.entity_id
_entity_poly.type
_entity_poly.pdbx_seq_one_letter_code
_entity_poly.pdbx_strand_id
1 'polypeptide(L)'
;MKISLVIVAYKNGNILLDCLNSIEKYNDLKDELEVIVVDNSPVNERVESFVKQSSIQNIQYIPSDNKGFGAGNNVGAKVSQGEVIGFVNPDIVLIEPIFKQIYSDFKKNSNLAIEGIRLLKKNLSPGYSFYFEYNTKVWRNWTIKLWNKLGWFNEKNMFITGANLFVRKDMFMNVDMFDENIFMYFEESDVASRIKNKYPHAEVKFNKGLKMIHLEGGCTDTSKERIKMSWDSMIYYGKKNHLNYKKKVRFEYGYYKFKKCIFSLISQSKKKEYTE
;
A
#
# COMPACT_ATOMS: atom_id res chain seq x y z
N MET A 1 -1.33 11.32 20.66
CA MET A 1 -2.08 10.89 19.45
C MET A 1 -2.39 9.40 19.52
N LYS A 2 -3.56 8.98 19.04
CA LYS A 2 -3.91 7.54 18.94
C LYS A 2 -3.41 6.93 17.64
N ILE A 3 -3.66 7.62 16.53
CA ILE A 3 -3.24 7.20 15.20
C ILE A 3 -2.50 8.32 14.49
N SER A 4 -1.39 8.01 13.82
CA SER A 4 -0.73 8.89 12.85
C SER A 4 -0.90 8.28 11.46
N LEU A 5 -1.53 9.02 10.54
CA LEU A 5 -1.59 8.64 9.14
C LEU A 5 -0.37 9.20 8.41
N VAL A 6 0.38 8.35 7.74
CA VAL A 6 1.48 8.74 6.86
C VAL A 6 1.03 8.56 5.41
N ILE A 7 1.12 9.63 4.63
CA ILE A 7 0.72 9.68 3.22
C ILE A 7 1.91 10.14 2.40
N VAL A 8 2.44 9.26 1.54
CA VAL A 8 3.53 9.62 0.63
C VAL A 8 2.95 10.13 -0.68
N ALA A 9 3.18 11.40 -0.98
CA ALA A 9 2.73 12.06 -2.19
C ALA A 9 3.85 12.14 -3.26
N TYR A 10 3.46 12.03 -4.54
CA TYR A 10 4.34 12.25 -5.68
C TYR A 10 3.56 12.82 -6.86
N LYS A 11 3.67 14.14 -7.11
CA LYS A 11 3.06 14.87 -8.26
C LYS A 11 1.53 14.74 -8.39
N ASN A 12 0.80 14.48 -7.32
CA ASN A 12 -0.62 14.12 -7.34
C ASN A 12 -1.51 15.01 -6.45
N GLY A 13 -1.27 16.34 -6.48
CA GLY A 13 -1.91 17.29 -5.55
C GLY A 13 -3.43 17.22 -5.46
N ASN A 14 -4.16 17.19 -6.60
CA ASN A 14 -5.63 17.13 -6.58
C ASN A 14 -6.14 15.83 -5.94
N ILE A 15 -5.50 14.69 -6.26
CA ILE A 15 -5.87 13.38 -5.70
C ILE A 15 -5.59 13.37 -4.19
N LEU A 16 -4.45 13.93 -3.77
CA LEU A 16 -4.12 14.09 -2.36
C LEU A 16 -5.16 14.96 -1.63
N LEU A 17 -5.61 16.06 -2.24
CA LEU A 17 -6.61 16.93 -1.63
C LEU A 17 -7.95 16.20 -1.41
N ASP A 18 -8.39 15.39 -2.38
CA ASP A 18 -9.58 14.54 -2.22
C ASP A 18 -9.41 13.53 -1.09
N CYS A 19 -8.22 12.94 -0.95
CA CYS A 19 -7.88 12.04 0.15
C CYS A 19 -7.98 12.78 1.50
N LEU A 20 -7.34 13.94 1.64
CA LEU A 20 -7.34 14.75 2.87
C LEU A 20 -8.76 15.19 3.25
N ASN A 21 -9.56 15.67 2.28
CA ASN A 21 -10.96 16.05 2.51
C ASN A 21 -11.79 14.86 3.00
N SER A 22 -11.54 13.66 2.50
CA SER A 22 -12.23 12.45 2.95
C SER A 22 -11.82 12.04 4.36
N ILE A 23 -10.53 12.18 4.70
CA ILE A 23 -10.01 11.94 6.06
C ILE A 23 -10.66 12.92 7.05
N GLU A 24 -10.68 14.21 6.74
CA GLU A 24 -11.33 15.22 7.57
C GLU A 24 -12.79 14.89 7.82
N LYS A 25 -13.54 14.61 6.76
CA LYS A 25 -14.98 14.30 6.83
C LYS A 25 -15.29 13.11 7.74
N TYR A 26 -14.46 12.06 7.70
CA TYR A 26 -14.70 10.81 8.41
C TYR A 26 -13.78 10.63 9.64
N ASN A 27 -13.08 11.68 10.07
CA ASN A 27 -12.25 11.66 11.27
C ASN A 27 -13.11 11.52 12.54
N ASP A 28 -13.23 10.30 13.06
CA ASP A 28 -13.94 10.01 14.31
C ASP A 28 -13.05 10.06 15.55
N LEU A 29 -11.72 10.26 15.41
CA LEU A 29 -10.79 10.49 16.53
C LEU A 29 -10.58 11.96 16.87
N LYS A 30 -11.04 12.90 16.02
CA LYS A 30 -10.88 14.34 16.22
C LYS A 30 -9.38 14.71 16.39
N ASP A 31 -9.03 15.40 17.48
CA ASP A 31 -7.67 15.88 17.75
C ASP A 31 -6.66 14.77 18.07
N GLU A 32 -7.12 13.53 18.22
CA GLU A 32 -6.25 12.38 18.48
C GLU A 32 -5.78 11.67 17.19
N LEU A 33 -6.19 12.17 16.00
CA LEU A 33 -5.66 11.79 14.70
C LEU A 33 -4.62 12.80 14.23
N GLU A 34 -3.45 12.32 13.85
CA GLU A 34 -2.39 13.10 13.20
C GLU A 34 -2.28 12.66 11.73
N VAL A 35 -2.05 13.61 10.83
CA VAL A 35 -1.81 13.35 9.41
C VAL A 35 -0.44 13.91 9.02
N ILE A 36 0.40 13.08 8.43
CA ILE A 36 1.75 13.45 8.00
C ILE A 36 1.84 13.20 6.49
N VAL A 37 1.97 14.27 5.73
CA VAL A 37 2.17 14.20 4.27
C VAL A 37 3.65 14.31 3.97
N VAL A 38 4.24 13.25 3.45
CA VAL A 38 5.63 13.23 2.97
C VAL A 38 5.61 13.40 1.46
N ASP A 39 6.19 14.50 0.98
CA ASP A 39 6.16 14.86 -0.44
C ASP A 39 7.48 14.52 -1.12
N ASN A 40 7.48 13.42 -1.85
CA ASN A 40 8.61 12.93 -2.65
C ASN A 40 8.71 13.58 -4.04
N SER A 41 7.87 14.60 -4.35
CA SER A 41 7.88 15.28 -5.65
C SER A 41 9.15 16.11 -5.85
N PRO A 42 9.59 16.30 -7.09
CA PRO A 42 10.60 17.31 -7.41
C PRO A 42 10.18 18.70 -6.94
N VAL A 43 11.14 19.57 -6.63
CA VAL A 43 10.90 20.88 -6.01
C VAL A 43 9.85 21.72 -6.76
N ASN A 44 9.87 21.71 -8.09
CA ASN A 44 8.93 22.46 -8.95
C ASN A 44 7.54 21.82 -9.08
N GLU A 45 7.34 20.60 -8.54
CA GLU A 45 6.07 19.87 -8.63
C GLU A 45 5.53 19.50 -7.24
N ARG A 46 5.98 20.19 -6.18
CA ARG A 46 5.60 19.97 -4.79
C ARG A 46 4.10 20.20 -4.57
N VAL A 47 3.52 19.40 -3.67
CA VAL A 47 2.08 19.41 -3.38
C VAL A 47 1.72 20.22 -2.13
N GLU A 48 2.63 21.00 -1.57
CA GLU A 48 2.45 21.79 -0.34
C GLU A 48 1.21 22.68 -0.38
N SER A 49 0.95 23.34 -1.53
CA SER A 49 -0.21 24.22 -1.71
C SER A 49 -1.55 23.48 -1.57
N PHE A 50 -1.60 22.19 -1.88
CA PHE A 50 -2.79 21.35 -1.69
C PHE A 50 -2.95 20.95 -0.21
N VAL A 51 -1.85 20.67 0.49
CA VAL A 51 -1.88 20.38 1.93
C VAL A 51 -2.37 21.59 2.73
N LYS A 52 -1.96 22.81 2.35
CA LYS A 52 -2.40 24.07 2.96
C LYS A 52 -3.90 24.36 2.77
N GLN A 53 -4.57 23.73 1.82
CA GLN A 53 -6.02 23.85 1.61
C GLN A 53 -6.82 22.92 2.53
N SER A 54 -6.18 21.96 3.19
CA SER A 54 -6.84 21.05 4.13
C SER A 54 -7.17 21.76 5.44
N SER A 55 -8.33 21.49 6.00
CA SER A 55 -8.75 21.98 7.32
C SER A 55 -8.42 21.02 8.47
N ILE A 56 -7.67 19.95 8.19
CA ILE A 56 -7.19 19.03 9.25
C ILE A 56 -6.26 19.79 10.19
N GLN A 57 -6.61 19.84 11.47
CA GLN A 57 -5.86 20.63 12.47
C GLN A 57 -4.46 20.08 12.72
N ASN A 58 -4.33 18.75 12.90
CA ASN A 58 -3.06 18.08 13.17
C ASN A 58 -2.47 17.51 11.88
N ILE A 59 -2.15 18.39 10.91
CA ILE A 59 -1.49 18.03 9.67
C ILE A 59 -0.07 18.57 9.62
N GLN A 60 0.88 17.70 9.23
CA GLN A 60 2.28 18.07 9.00
C GLN A 60 2.65 17.78 7.54
N TYR A 61 3.37 18.71 6.92
CA TYR A 61 3.96 18.57 5.58
C TYR A 61 5.48 18.44 5.68
N ILE A 62 6.04 17.44 5.01
CA ILE A 62 7.49 17.16 5.01
C ILE A 62 7.95 16.97 3.56
N PRO A 63 8.71 17.91 2.99
CA PRO A 63 9.36 17.69 1.71
C PRO A 63 10.49 16.67 1.84
N SER A 64 10.58 15.72 0.91
CA SER A 64 11.58 14.67 0.91
C SER A 64 12.13 14.39 -0.49
N ASP A 65 13.27 13.74 -0.58
CA ASP A 65 13.77 13.18 -1.82
C ASP A 65 13.08 11.87 -2.12
N ASN A 66 12.81 11.60 -3.40
CA ASN A 66 12.19 10.34 -3.82
C ASN A 66 13.18 9.17 -3.76
N LYS A 67 13.26 8.54 -2.60
CA LYS A 67 14.04 7.30 -2.36
C LYS A 67 13.16 6.04 -2.37
N GLY A 68 11.91 6.15 -2.82
CA GLY A 68 10.95 5.08 -2.88
C GLY A 68 9.83 5.19 -1.85
N PHE A 69 8.85 4.28 -1.97
CA PHE A 69 7.64 4.30 -1.15
C PHE A 69 7.94 4.02 0.33
N GLY A 70 8.69 2.96 0.61
CA GLY A 70 9.06 2.59 1.97
C GLY A 70 9.91 3.67 2.66
N ALA A 71 10.88 4.26 1.95
CA ALA A 71 11.72 5.34 2.48
C ALA A 71 10.89 6.60 2.83
N GLY A 72 9.95 7.01 1.96
CA GLY A 72 9.05 8.11 2.24
C GLY A 72 8.17 7.84 3.47
N ASN A 73 7.61 6.64 3.59
CA ASN A 73 6.84 6.23 4.77
C ASN A 73 7.69 6.22 6.06
N ASN A 74 8.95 5.83 5.97
CA ASN A 74 9.88 5.89 7.11
C ASN A 74 10.11 7.32 7.61
N VAL A 75 10.20 8.30 6.69
CA VAL A 75 10.31 9.73 7.07
C VAL A 75 9.12 10.14 7.93
N GLY A 76 7.90 9.83 7.50
CA GLY A 76 6.69 10.13 8.28
C GLY A 76 6.60 9.33 9.58
N ALA A 77 6.97 8.05 9.57
CA ALA A 77 6.95 7.21 10.76
C ALA A 77 7.88 7.71 11.88
N LYS A 78 9.05 8.25 11.52
CA LYS A 78 10.04 8.77 12.48
C LYS A 78 9.50 9.95 13.29
N VAL A 79 8.63 10.78 12.72
CA VAL A 79 8.05 11.96 13.39
C VAL A 79 6.65 11.69 13.97
N SER A 80 6.03 10.56 13.64
CA SER A 80 4.70 10.19 14.11
C SER A 80 4.61 10.12 15.63
N GLN A 81 3.49 10.54 16.20
CA GLN A 81 3.23 10.53 17.64
C GLN A 81 2.19 9.48 18.08
N GLY A 82 1.47 8.89 17.11
CA GLY A 82 0.45 7.89 17.36
C GLY A 82 1.00 6.55 17.86
N GLU A 83 0.22 5.85 18.65
CA GLU A 83 0.52 4.46 19.06
C GLU A 83 0.38 3.48 17.88
N VAL A 84 -0.45 3.84 16.90
CA VAL A 84 -0.65 3.12 15.64
C VAL A 84 -0.27 4.05 14.49
N ILE A 85 0.47 3.52 13.52
CA ILE A 85 0.76 4.24 12.27
C ILE A 85 -0.08 3.62 11.17
N GLY A 86 -0.84 4.44 10.45
CA GLY A 86 -1.55 4.05 9.23
C GLY A 86 -0.79 4.55 8.01
N PHE A 87 -0.27 3.63 7.20
CA PHE A 87 0.26 3.96 5.88
C PHE A 87 -0.89 3.93 4.88
N VAL A 88 -1.13 5.07 4.24
CA VAL A 88 -2.28 5.26 3.35
C VAL A 88 -1.81 5.92 2.06
N ASN A 89 -2.23 5.39 0.92
CA ASN A 89 -1.89 6.01 -0.35
C ASN A 89 -2.66 7.33 -0.56
N PRO A 90 -2.10 8.30 -1.31
CA PRO A 90 -2.76 9.58 -1.57
C PRO A 90 -4.02 9.46 -2.44
N ASP A 91 -4.27 8.32 -3.08
CA ASP A 91 -5.45 8.02 -3.88
C ASP A 91 -6.50 7.16 -3.14
N ILE A 92 -6.45 7.18 -1.80
CA ILE A 92 -7.49 6.62 -0.93
C ILE A 92 -8.58 7.66 -0.68
N VAL A 93 -9.83 7.21 -0.66
CA VAL A 93 -10.99 8.00 -0.26
C VAL A 93 -11.76 7.25 0.81
N LEU A 94 -11.85 7.84 2.00
CA LEU A 94 -12.69 7.31 3.07
C LEU A 94 -14.17 7.50 2.73
N ILE A 95 -14.99 6.50 3.06
CA ILE A 95 -16.44 6.51 2.85
C ILE A 95 -17.22 6.30 4.16
N GLU A 96 -16.53 5.98 5.23
CA GLU A 96 -17.09 5.76 6.57
C GLU A 96 -16.02 6.04 7.64
N PRO A 97 -16.41 6.30 8.91
CA PRO A 97 -15.48 6.37 10.03
C PRO A 97 -14.82 5.01 10.29
N ILE A 98 -13.49 5.01 10.43
CA ILE A 98 -12.72 3.75 10.60
C ILE A 98 -11.75 3.79 11.77
N PHE A 99 -11.30 4.97 12.19
CA PHE A 99 -10.12 5.10 13.06
C PHE A 99 -10.38 4.65 14.50
N LYS A 100 -11.55 4.95 15.07
CA LYS A 100 -11.91 4.49 16.41
C LYS A 100 -11.93 2.97 16.52
N GLN A 101 -12.48 2.29 15.48
CA GLN A 101 -12.53 0.84 15.48
C GLN A 101 -11.13 0.23 15.37
N ILE A 102 -10.31 0.75 14.43
CA ILE A 102 -8.92 0.30 14.27
C ILE A 102 -8.15 0.47 15.60
N TYR A 103 -8.19 1.67 16.19
CA TYR A 103 -7.51 1.90 17.46
C TYR A 103 -8.01 0.98 18.58
N SER A 104 -9.32 0.77 18.66
CA SER A 104 -9.91 -0.18 19.63
C SER A 104 -9.39 -1.61 19.45
N ASP A 105 -9.21 -2.05 18.21
CA ASP A 105 -8.69 -3.40 17.91
C ASP A 105 -7.25 -3.55 18.41
N PHE A 106 -6.39 -2.55 18.15
CA PHE A 106 -5.01 -2.53 18.69
C PHE A 106 -4.95 -2.43 20.23
N LYS A 107 -5.89 -1.73 20.85
CA LYS A 107 -5.95 -1.63 22.33
C LYS A 107 -6.42 -2.93 22.98
N LYS A 108 -7.35 -3.64 22.36
CA LYS A 108 -7.90 -4.90 22.89
C LYS A 108 -6.94 -6.08 22.73
N ASN A 109 -6.08 -6.04 21.73
CA ASN A 109 -5.16 -7.12 21.42
C ASN A 109 -3.71 -6.61 21.33
N SER A 110 -2.92 -6.84 22.38
CA SER A 110 -1.52 -6.43 22.44
C SER A 110 -0.62 -7.14 21.41
N ASN A 111 -1.04 -8.32 20.94
CA ASN A 111 -0.33 -9.07 19.91
C ASN A 111 -0.65 -8.58 18.48
N LEU A 112 -1.72 -7.78 18.31
CA LEU A 112 -2.06 -7.23 17.00
C LEU A 112 -0.95 -6.29 16.53
N ALA A 113 -0.20 -6.72 15.53
CA ALA A 113 0.92 -5.98 14.95
C ALA A 113 0.50 -5.20 13.71
N ILE A 114 -0.36 -5.78 12.88
CA ILE A 114 -0.79 -5.22 11.60
C ILE A 114 -2.30 -5.42 11.47
N GLU A 115 -3.01 -4.36 11.04
CA GLU A 115 -4.40 -4.45 10.60
C GLU A 115 -4.55 -3.80 9.22
N GLY A 116 -5.26 -4.49 8.33
CA GLY A 116 -5.71 -3.94 7.07
C GLY A 116 -7.22 -3.97 6.98
N ILE A 117 -7.79 -3.09 6.17
CA ILE A 117 -9.23 -3.01 5.95
C ILE A 117 -9.57 -3.27 4.48
N ARG A 118 -10.86 -3.40 4.16
CA ARG A 118 -11.30 -3.68 2.80
C ARG A 118 -11.10 -2.47 1.88
N LEU A 119 -10.32 -2.65 0.82
CA LEU A 119 -10.26 -1.71 -0.30
C LEU A 119 -11.38 -2.00 -1.29
N LEU A 120 -12.06 -0.95 -1.71
CA LEU A 120 -13.02 -0.95 -2.81
C LEU A 120 -12.45 -0.16 -3.99
N LYS A 121 -12.88 -0.51 -5.19
CA LYS A 121 -12.63 0.30 -6.39
C LYS A 121 -13.61 1.46 -6.47
N LYS A 122 -13.41 2.41 -7.37
CA LYS A 122 -14.31 3.54 -7.63
C LYS A 122 -15.78 3.11 -7.85
N ASN A 123 -16.01 1.95 -8.45
CA ASN A 123 -17.34 1.39 -8.66
C ASN A 123 -17.87 0.54 -7.48
N LEU A 124 -17.28 0.68 -6.30
CA LEU A 124 -17.59 -0.02 -5.05
C LEU A 124 -17.42 -1.55 -5.11
N SER A 125 -16.88 -2.10 -6.18
CA SER A 125 -16.52 -3.52 -6.20
C SER A 125 -15.24 -3.77 -5.39
N PRO A 126 -15.05 -4.98 -4.83
CA PRO A 126 -13.83 -5.30 -4.07
C PRO A 126 -12.55 -5.08 -4.89
N GLY A 127 -11.62 -4.31 -4.32
CA GLY A 127 -10.26 -4.12 -4.80
C GLY A 127 -9.30 -5.14 -4.20
N TYR A 128 -7.99 -4.88 -4.33
CA TYR A 128 -6.94 -5.71 -3.77
C TYR A 128 -6.46 -5.15 -2.43
N SER A 129 -6.92 -5.71 -1.32
CA SER A 129 -6.56 -5.33 0.05
C SER A 129 -5.35 -6.10 0.57
N PHE A 130 -5.08 -7.26 -0.01
CA PHE A 130 -3.99 -8.14 0.37
C PHE A 130 -3.53 -9.00 -0.82
N TYR A 131 -2.30 -9.49 -0.75
CA TYR A 131 -1.71 -10.40 -1.72
C TYR A 131 -1.12 -11.62 -1.04
N PHE A 132 -0.87 -12.68 -1.84
CA PHE A 132 -0.08 -13.81 -1.38
C PHE A 132 1.38 -13.40 -1.19
N GLU A 133 1.99 -13.90 -0.12
CA GLU A 133 3.42 -13.81 0.10
C GLU A 133 4.20 -14.31 -1.14
N TYR A 134 5.47 -13.94 -1.22
CA TYR A 134 6.34 -14.35 -2.32
C TYR A 134 6.15 -15.82 -2.65
N ASN A 135 5.61 -16.11 -3.82
CA ASN A 135 5.35 -17.48 -4.22
C ASN A 135 5.58 -17.69 -5.72
N THR A 136 5.88 -18.93 -6.09
CA THR A 136 6.08 -19.36 -7.48
C THR A 136 4.88 -20.11 -8.07
N LYS A 137 3.76 -20.19 -7.33
CA LYS A 137 2.57 -20.96 -7.76
C LYS A 137 1.64 -20.05 -8.55
N VAL A 138 1.54 -20.30 -9.85
CA VAL A 138 0.74 -19.52 -10.82
C VAL A 138 -0.73 -19.38 -10.44
N TRP A 139 -1.35 -20.46 -9.96
CA TRP A 139 -2.77 -20.50 -9.64
C TRP A 139 -3.14 -19.52 -8.50
N ARG A 140 -2.21 -19.20 -7.60
CA ARG A 140 -2.43 -18.18 -6.53
C ARG A 140 -2.67 -16.79 -7.12
N ASN A 141 -1.96 -16.42 -8.17
CA ASN A 141 -2.19 -15.12 -8.84
C ASN A 141 -3.58 -15.04 -9.49
N TRP A 142 -4.14 -16.17 -9.90
CA TRP A 142 -5.47 -16.21 -10.52
C TRP A 142 -6.59 -16.20 -9.47
N THR A 143 -6.35 -16.82 -8.32
CA THR A 143 -7.34 -16.92 -7.24
C THR A 143 -7.38 -15.67 -6.36
N ILE A 144 -6.34 -14.83 -6.32
CA ILE A 144 -6.25 -13.67 -5.41
C ILE A 144 -7.45 -12.71 -5.53
N LYS A 145 -7.98 -12.54 -6.76
CA LYS A 145 -9.18 -11.72 -6.99
C LYS A 145 -10.40 -12.29 -6.25
N LEU A 146 -10.59 -13.62 -6.28
CA LEU A 146 -11.68 -14.30 -5.59
C LEU A 146 -11.52 -14.17 -4.06
N TRP A 147 -10.28 -14.35 -3.55
CA TRP A 147 -9.98 -14.23 -2.12
C TRP A 147 -10.27 -12.82 -1.62
N ASN A 148 -9.85 -11.76 -2.35
CA ASN A 148 -10.21 -10.38 -2.01
C ASN A 148 -11.71 -10.14 -2.07
N LYS A 149 -12.43 -10.68 -3.09
CA LYS A 149 -13.88 -10.55 -3.20
C LYS A 149 -14.59 -11.13 -1.98
N LEU A 150 -14.18 -12.31 -1.52
CA LEU A 150 -14.77 -13.01 -0.37
C LEU A 150 -14.24 -12.51 0.97
N GLY A 151 -13.12 -11.77 0.97
CA GLY A 151 -12.44 -11.34 2.19
C GLY A 151 -11.80 -12.51 2.94
N TRP A 152 -11.32 -13.51 2.22
CA TRP A 152 -10.61 -14.67 2.77
C TRP A 152 -9.13 -14.36 2.90
N PHE A 153 -8.75 -13.82 4.02
CA PHE A 153 -7.37 -13.52 4.37
C PHE A 153 -6.77 -14.63 5.23
N ASN A 154 -5.51 -14.98 4.94
CA ASN A 154 -4.74 -15.93 5.73
C ASN A 154 -3.37 -15.33 6.03
N GLU A 155 -3.16 -14.90 7.28
CA GLU A 155 -1.95 -14.24 7.75
C GLU A 155 -0.66 -15.06 7.57
N LYS A 156 -0.75 -16.42 7.47
CA LYS A 156 0.42 -17.30 7.26
C LYS A 156 0.97 -17.22 5.84
N ASN A 157 0.14 -16.81 4.87
CA ASN A 157 0.47 -16.89 3.45
C ASN A 157 0.20 -15.59 2.68
N MET A 158 -0.30 -14.56 3.37
CA MET A 158 -0.70 -13.30 2.76
C MET A 158 -0.20 -12.11 3.55
N PHE A 159 -0.05 -10.97 2.88
CA PHE A 159 0.27 -9.69 3.49
C PHE A 159 -0.73 -8.61 3.07
N ILE A 160 -0.93 -7.62 3.92
CA ILE A 160 -1.77 -6.45 3.67
C ILE A 160 -1.00 -5.47 2.77
N THR A 161 -1.70 -4.82 1.83
CA THR A 161 -1.08 -3.84 0.91
C THR A 161 -0.77 -2.53 1.61
N GLY A 162 0.26 -1.83 1.16
CA GLY A 162 0.68 -0.53 1.69
C GLY A 162 -0.34 0.60 1.55
N ALA A 163 -1.37 0.41 0.71
CA ALA A 163 -2.45 1.37 0.58
C ALA A 163 -3.41 1.41 1.79
N ASN A 164 -3.36 0.41 2.68
CA ASN A 164 -4.26 0.26 3.84
C ASN A 164 -3.60 -0.43 5.04
N LEU A 165 -2.34 -0.13 5.30
CA LEU A 165 -1.52 -0.82 6.28
C LEU A 165 -1.48 -0.04 7.60
N PHE A 166 -2.20 -0.50 8.62
CA PHE A 166 -2.11 0.01 9.98
C PHE A 166 -1.19 -0.90 10.80
N VAL A 167 -0.20 -0.30 11.47
CA VAL A 167 0.82 -1.06 12.22
C VAL A 167 0.96 -0.53 13.64
N ARG A 168 1.23 -1.42 14.59
CA ARG A 168 1.64 -1.05 15.95
C ARG A 168 3.02 -0.40 15.89
N LYS A 169 3.12 0.86 16.31
CA LYS A 169 4.31 1.72 16.11
C LYS A 169 5.57 1.10 16.71
N ASP A 170 5.51 0.65 17.97
CA ASP A 170 6.66 0.09 18.65
C ASP A 170 7.21 -1.16 17.95
N MET A 171 6.33 -2.08 17.50
CA MET A 171 6.75 -3.26 16.76
C MET A 171 7.36 -2.89 15.40
N PHE A 172 6.79 -1.91 14.71
CA PHE A 172 7.30 -1.41 13.42
C PHE A 172 8.68 -0.76 13.57
N MET A 173 8.83 0.13 14.55
CA MET A 173 10.12 0.79 14.83
C MET A 173 11.19 -0.22 15.25
N ASN A 174 10.84 -1.19 16.09
CA ASN A 174 11.76 -2.20 16.60
C ASN A 174 12.27 -3.19 15.54
N VAL A 175 11.64 -3.27 14.37
CA VAL A 175 12.14 -4.05 13.22
C VAL A 175 12.80 -3.18 12.15
N ASP A 176 13.25 -1.99 12.52
CA ASP A 176 13.90 -1.01 11.63
C ASP A 176 13.02 -0.56 10.46
N MET A 177 11.71 -0.47 10.67
CA MET A 177 10.73 0.09 9.73
C MET A 177 10.74 -0.61 8.36
N PHE A 178 10.43 0.09 7.26
CA PHE A 178 10.57 -0.45 5.91
C PHE A 178 12.04 -0.50 5.48
N ASP A 179 12.41 -1.50 4.71
CA ASP A 179 13.74 -1.60 4.10
C ASP A 179 13.88 -0.62 2.94
N GLU A 180 14.71 0.42 3.12
CA GLU A 180 14.91 1.49 2.14
C GLU A 180 15.66 1.05 0.86
N ASN A 181 16.21 -0.18 0.83
CA ASN A 181 16.75 -0.77 -0.40
C ASN A 181 15.65 -1.31 -1.33
N ILE A 182 14.40 -1.36 -0.86
CA ILE A 182 13.23 -1.68 -1.66
C ILE A 182 12.60 -0.36 -2.12
N PHE A 183 12.76 0.01 -3.40
CA PHE A 183 12.22 1.26 -3.91
C PHE A 183 10.68 1.26 -3.92
N MET A 184 10.07 0.16 -4.40
CA MET A 184 8.62 0.00 -4.49
C MET A 184 8.25 -1.47 -4.68
N TYR A 185 7.18 -1.92 -4.03
CA TYR A 185 6.70 -3.31 -3.96
C TYR A 185 7.58 -4.21 -3.09
N PHE A 186 6.96 -5.14 -2.37
CA PHE A 186 7.53 -6.08 -1.42
C PHE A 186 7.92 -5.49 -0.05
N GLU A 187 7.88 -4.17 0.15
CA GLU A 187 8.15 -3.53 1.44
C GLU A 187 7.21 -4.01 2.54
N GLU A 188 5.92 -4.20 2.23
CA GLU A 188 4.92 -4.67 3.20
C GLU A 188 5.13 -6.14 3.55
N SER A 189 5.45 -6.98 2.56
CA SER A 189 5.79 -8.38 2.78
C SER A 189 7.06 -8.51 3.62
N ASP A 190 8.08 -7.69 3.35
CA ASP A 190 9.34 -7.68 4.10
C ASP A 190 9.14 -7.28 5.56
N VAL A 191 8.44 -6.17 5.82
CA VAL A 191 8.22 -5.71 7.20
C VAL A 191 7.32 -6.67 7.98
N ALA A 192 6.27 -7.21 7.37
CA ALA A 192 5.41 -8.20 7.99
C ALA A 192 6.18 -9.47 8.40
N SER A 193 7.08 -9.94 7.51
CA SER A 193 7.96 -11.08 7.80
C SER A 193 8.91 -10.79 8.96
N ARG A 194 9.56 -9.60 8.98
CA ARG A 194 10.47 -9.21 10.09
C ARG A 194 9.74 -9.07 11.41
N ILE A 195 8.52 -8.53 11.43
CA ILE A 195 7.69 -8.44 12.63
C ILE A 195 7.37 -9.85 13.15
N LYS A 196 6.88 -10.77 12.30
CA LYS A 196 6.57 -12.14 12.70
C LYS A 196 7.79 -12.91 13.22
N ASN A 197 8.97 -12.68 12.62
CA ASN A 197 10.21 -13.31 13.08
C ASN A 197 10.65 -12.80 14.46
N LYS A 198 10.50 -11.50 14.73
CA LYS A 198 10.89 -10.90 16.02
C LYS A 198 9.84 -11.13 17.11
N TYR A 199 8.58 -11.18 16.74
CA TYR A 199 7.43 -11.34 17.62
C TYR A 199 6.61 -12.58 17.21
N PRO A 200 6.93 -13.79 17.70
CA PRO A 200 6.30 -15.04 17.26
C PRO A 200 4.78 -15.10 17.48
N HIS A 201 4.26 -14.30 18.42
CA HIS A 201 2.82 -14.18 18.71
C HIS A 201 2.16 -12.98 18.02
N ALA A 202 2.89 -12.26 17.15
CA ALA A 202 2.33 -11.14 16.42
C ALA A 202 1.22 -11.60 15.45
N GLU A 203 0.08 -10.93 15.53
CA GLU A 203 -1.09 -11.21 14.71
C GLU A 203 -1.24 -10.18 13.59
N VAL A 204 -1.71 -10.64 12.44
CA VAL A 204 -2.09 -9.79 11.31
C VAL A 204 -3.57 -9.98 11.03
N LYS A 205 -4.34 -8.90 11.16
CA LYS A 205 -5.80 -8.91 11.01
C LYS A 205 -6.22 -8.26 9.69
N PHE A 206 -7.18 -8.86 9.01
CA PHE A 206 -7.93 -8.22 7.93
C PHE A 206 -9.36 -7.95 8.37
N ASN A 207 -9.72 -6.67 8.54
CA ASN A 207 -11.05 -6.25 8.93
C ASN A 207 -11.90 -5.96 7.69
N LYS A 208 -12.63 -6.96 7.23
CA LYS A 208 -13.52 -6.84 6.06
C LYS A 208 -14.77 -5.98 6.31
N GLY A 209 -15.08 -5.65 7.57
CA GLY A 209 -16.22 -4.81 7.96
C GLY A 209 -15.97 -3.33 7.70
N LEU A 210 -14.72 -2.85 7.80
CA LEU A 210 -14.31 -1.49 7.50
C LEU A 210 -13.88 -1.37 6.03
N LYS A 211 -14.20 -0.22 5.39
CA LYS A 211 -14.01 -0.03 3.96
C LYS A 211 -13.50 1.37 3.64
N MET A 212 -12.67 1.44 2.60
CA MET A 212 -12.31 2.68 1.93
C MET A 212 -12.13 2.43 0.43
N ILE A 213 -12.20 3.48 -0.38
CA ILE A 213 -11.99 3.38 -1.83
C ILE A 213 -10.52 3.63 -2.14
N HIS A 214 -9.94 2.79 -3.01
CA HIS A 214 -8.64 3.01 -3.63
C HIS A 214 -8.87 3.27 -5.12
N LEU A 215 -8.57 4.48 -5.56
CA LEU A 215 -8.89 4.93 -6.93
C LEU A 215 -8.01 4.25 -7.99
N GLU A 216 -6.90 3.64 -7.58
CA GLU A 216 -5.94 2.92 -8.47
C GLU A 216 -5.50 3.79 -9.67
N GLY A 217 -5.37 5.10 -9.50
CA GLY A 217 -5.13 6.05 -10.58
C GLY A 217 -4.06 7.11 -10.33
N GLY A 218 -3.58 7.23 -9.10
CA GLY A 218 -2.70 8.34 -8.70
C GLY A 218 -1.28 8.30 -9.26
N CYS A 219 -0.79 7.11 -9.64
CA CYS A 219 0.58 6.89 -10.13
C CYS A 219 0.64 5.78 -11.19
N THR A 220 -0.38 5.64 -12.01
CA THR A 220 -0.43 4.58 -13.04
C THR A 220 0.31 4.96 -14.30
N ASP A 221 1.62 5.09 -14.21
CA ASP A 221 2.43 4.88 -15.39
C ASP A 221 2.70 3.37 -15.51
N THR A 222 2.09 2.72 -16.52
CA THR A 222 2.36 1.32 -16.89
C THR A 222 3.67 1.21 -17.65
N SER A 223 4.59 2.14 -17.42
CA SER A 223 5.84 2.26 -18.12
C SER A 223 6.72 1.03 -17.90
N LYS A 224 7.62 0.84 -18.83
CA LYS A 224 8.71 -0.16 -18.73
C LYS A 224 9.51 0.02 -17.43
N GLU A 225 9.61 1.25 -16.94
CA GLU A 225 10.29 1.62 -15.70
C GLU A 225 9.62 1.02 -14.47
N ARG A 226 8.30 1.10 -14.36
CA ARG A 226 7.55 0.50 -13.24
C ARG A 226 7.73 -1.03 -13.19
N ILE A 227 7.69 -1.69 -14.35
CA ILE A 227 7.94 -3.14 -14.45
C ILE A 227 9.36 -3.46 -14.00
N LYS A 228 10.34 -2.66 -14.43
CA LYS A 228 11.73 -2.80 -14.01
C LYS A 228 11.89 -2.65 -12.50
N MET A 229 11.33 -1.58 -11.91
CA MET A 229 11.34 -1.36 -10.46
C MET A 229 10.76 -2.55 -9.69
N SER A 230 9.61 -3.08 -10.13
CA SER A 230 9.00 -4.26 -9.51
C SER A 230 9.89 -5.50 -9.59
N TRP A 231 10.61 -5.70 -10.70
CA TRP A 231 11.54 -6.82 -10.85
C TRP A 231 12.80 -6.65 -10.01
N ASP A 232 13.37 -5.44 -9.95
CA ASP A 232 14.54 -5.14 -9.13
C ASP A 232 14.24 -5.39 -7.65
N SER A 233 13.09 -4.91 -7.16
CA SER A 233 12.60 -5.16 -5.80
C SER A 233 12.34 -6.65 -5.54
N MET A 234 11.74 -7.36 -6.50
CA MET A 234 11.50 -8.81 -6.41
C MET A 234 12.80 -9.60 -6.29
N ILE A 235 13.81 -9.22 -7.06
CA ILE A 235 15.14 -9.87 -7.04
C ILE A 235 15.83 -9.59 -5.72
N TYR A 236 15.81 -8.33 -5.27
CA TYR A 236 16.40 -7.94 -3.98
C TYR A 236 15.74 -8.70 -2.83
N TYR A 237 14.40 -8.65 -2.73
CA TYR A 237 13.63 -9.37 -1.71
C TYR A 237 13.91 -10.86 -1.73
N GLY A 238 13.94 -11.46 -2.92
CA GLY A 238 14.21 -12.88 -3.08
C GLY A 238 15.63 -13.28 -2.65
N LYS A 239 16.63 -12.45 -2.92
CA LYS A 239 18.01 -12.67 -2.45
C LYS A 239 18.10 -12.54 -0.92
N LYS A 240 17.56 -11.46 -0.37
CA LYS A 240 17.52 -11.17 1.07
C LYS A 240 16.93 -12.32 1.87
N ASN A 241 15.84 -12.91 1.38
CA ASN A 241 15.10 -13.98 2.07
C ASN A 241 15.46 -15.39 1.60
N HIS A 242 16.57 -15.57 0.86
CA HIS A 242 17.04 -16.87 0.35
C HIS A 242 15.98 -17.63 -0.47
N LEU A 243 15.12 -16.91 -1.21
CA LEU A 243 14.04 -17.48 -1.99
C LEU A 243 14.51 -17.82 -3.43
N ASN A 244 13.81 -18.71 -4.10
CA ASN A 244 14.12 -19.04 -5.50
C ASN A 244 13.66 -17.95 -6.47
N TYR A 245 14.28 -16.75 -6.38
CA TYR A 245 13.93 -15.60 -7.22
C TYR A 245 14.17 -15.83 -8.72
N LYS A 246 15.16 -16.65 -9.10
CA LYS A 246 15.44 -16.96 -10.52
C LYS A 246 14.25 -17.65 -11.20
N LYS A 247 13.60 -18.59 -10.49
CA LYS A 247 12.38 -19.25 -10.99
C LYS A 247 11.22 -18.26 -11.12
N LYS A 248 11.06 -17.36 -10.14
CA LYS A 248 10.03 -16.33 -10.13
C LYS A 248 10.23 -15.35 -11.31
N VAL A 249 11.45 -14.84 -11.51
CA VAL A 249 11.79 -13.95 -12.63
C VAL A 249 11.49 -14.59 -13.97
N ARG A 250 11.90 -15.85 -14.17
CA ARG A 250 11.61 -16.58 -15.43
C ARG A 250 10.11 -16.69 -15.67
N PHE A 251 9.34 -16.96 -14.62
CA PHE A 251 7.89 -17.05 -14.70
C PHE A 251 7.25 -15.71 -15.08
N GLU A 252 7.57 -14.64 -14.35
CA GLU A 252 7.03 -13.30 -14.60
C GLU A 252 7.40 -12.79 -16.01
N TYR A 253 8.63 -13.03 -16.45
CA TYR A 253 9.07 -12.68 -17.80
C TYR A 253 8.32 -13.48 -18.88
N GLY A 254 8.13 -14.78 -18.69
CA GLY A 254 7.33 -15.63 -19.58
C GLY A 254 5.87 -15.15 -19.68
N TYR A 255 5.27 -14.84 -18.54
CA TYR A 255 3.91 -14.30 -18.48
C TYR A 255 3.78 -12.92 -19.15
N TYR A 256 4.75 -12.04 -18.97
CA TYR A 256 4.81 -10.74 -19.64
C TYR A 256 4.88 -10.89 -21.16
N LYS A 257 5.77 -11.77 -21.67
CA LYS A 257 5.86 -12.08 -23.11
C LYS A 257 4.55 -12.63 -23.66
N PHE A 258 3.93 -13.58 -22.95
CA PHE A 258 2.65 -14.18 -23.33
C PHE A 258 1.54 -13.14 -23.43
N LYS A 259 1.39 -12.27 -22.44
CA LYS A 259 0.43 -11.15 -22.50
C LYS A 259 0.67 -10.25 -23.71
N LYS A 260 1.92 -9.86 -23.96
CA LYS A 260 2.27 -9.00 -25.10
C LYS A 260 1.92 -9.64 -26.43
N CYS A 261 2.12 -10.95 -26.56
CA CYS A 261 1.75 -11.71 -27.76
C CYS A 261 0.24 -11.74 -27.98
N ILE A 262 -0.56 -12.01 -26.93
CA ILE A 262 -2.03 -11.99 -26.99
C ILE A 262 -2.54 -10.59 -27.37
N PHE A 263 -2.04 -9.52 -26.75
CA PHE A 263 -2.46 -8.16 -27.10
C PHE A 263 -2.13 -7.79 -28.54
N SER A 264 -0.99 -8.24 -29.09
CA SER A 264 -0.65 -8.02 -30.50
C SER A 264 -1.60 -8.75 -31.44
N LEU A 265 -2.00 -9.99 -31.12
CA LEU A 265 -2.96 -10.77 -31.91
C LEU A 265 -4.35 -10.16 -31.90
N ILE A 266 -4.84 -9.69 -30.72
CA ILE A 266 -6.15 -9.02 -30.59
C ILE A 266 -6.14 -7.67 -31.34
N SER A 267 -5.04 -6.93 -31.30
CA SER A 267 -4.94 -5.66 -32.04
C SER A 267 -4.88 -5.86 -33.55
N GLN A 268 -4.30 -6.96 -34.02
CA GLN A 268 -4.29 -7.32 -35.43
C GLN A 268 -5.66 -7.81 -35.93
N SER A 269 -6.41 -8.58 -35.11
CA SER A 269 -7.76 -9.01 -35.47
C SER A 269 -8.73 -7.82 -35.56
N LYS A 270 -8.64 -6.87 -34.61
CA LYS A 270 -9.46 -5.63 -34.67
C LYS A 270 -9.12 -4.75 -35.86
N LYS A 271 -7.86 -4.68 -36.30
CA LYS A 271 -7.50 -3.95 -37.53
C LYS A 271 -8.08 -4.60 -38.80
N LYS A 272 -8.20 -5.93 -38.85
CA LYS A 272 -8.84 -6.63 -39.97
C LYS A 272 -10.34 -6.40 -40.04
N GLU A 273 -11.06 -6.32 -38.89
CA GLU A 273 -12.49 -6.00 -38.85
C GLU A 273 -12.85 -4.56 -39.32
N TYR A 274 -11.91 -3.64 -39.31
CA TYR A 274 -12.12 -2.25 -39.78
C TYR A 274 -11.64 -2.01 -41.23
N THR A 275 -11.14 -3.05 -41.93
CA THR A 275 -10.63 -2.97 -43.31
C THR A 275 -11.39 -3.84 -44.29
N GLU A 276 -12.41 -4.54 -43.85
CA GLU A 276 -13.49 -5.20 -44.63
C GLU A 276 -14.81 -4.41 -44.49
#